data_3fcd57251e977929796c1934e98deb98
#
_entry.id   3fcd57251e977929796c1934e98deb98
#
_cell.length_a   1.000
_cell.length_b   1.000
_cell.length_c   1.000
_cell.angle_alpha   90.00
_cell.angle_beta   90.00
_cell.angle_gamma   90.00
#
_symmetry.space_group_name_H-M   'P 1'
#
loop_
_entity.id
_entity.type
_entity.pdbx_description
1 polymer ?
#
loop_
_entity_poly.entity_id
_entity_poly.type
_entity_poly.pdbx_seq_one_letter_code
_entity_poly.pdbx_strand_id
1 'polypeptide(L)'
;MKKALISGITGQDGSYLAEFLLQKGYEVHGILRRSSSFNTGRIEHLYFDEWVRDMKQKRTINLHYGDMTDSSSLLRIIQQVQPDEIYNLAAQSHVKVSFDVPEYTAEADAIGTLRMLEAVRILGLEKKTRIYQASTSELFGKVQEVPQKETTPFYPRSPYGVAKQYGFWITKNYRESYGMFAVNGILFNHESERRGETFVTRKISLAAARIAQGEQDKLYLGNLDSLRDWGYAKDYIECMWLILQHDVPEDFVIATGEMHTVREFATLAFKEAGIELRWEGEGVNEKGIDVATGKSLVEVDPKYFRPSEVEQLLGDPTKAKTLLGWDPRKTSFEELVSIMVRHDMEKVRRMIATKH
;
A
#
# COMPACT_ATOMS: atom_id res chain seq x y z
N MET A 1 17.52 18.77 12.14
CA MET A 1 16.24 18.15 11.78
C MET A 1 16.51 17.26 10.58
N LYS A 2 16.13 15.96 10.63
CA LYS A 2 16.30 15.05 9.49
C LYS A 2 15.32 15.42 8.36
N LYS A 3 15.76 15.26 7.12
CA LYS A 3 14.97 15.47 5.92
C LYS A 3 14.56 14.13 5.33
N ALA A 4 13.26 13.92 5.12
CA ALA A 4 12.72 12.75 4.44
C ALA A 4 12.10 13.13 3.11
N LEU A 5 12.41 12.35 2.06
CA LEU A 5 11.80 12.47 0.73
C LEU A 5 10.92 11.23 0.48
N ILE A 6 9.65 11.44 0.19
CA ILE A 6 8.65 10.39 -0.06
C ILE A 6 8.21 10.46 -1.52
N SER A 7 8.51 9.45 -2.33
CA SER A 7 7.82 9.25 -3.60
C SER A 7 6.47 8.56 -3.36
N GLY A 8 5.45 8.89 -4.15
CA GLY A 8 4.10 8.34 -3.92
C GLY A 8 3.40 8.88 -2.67
N ILE A 9 3.72 10.12 -2.26
CA ILE A 9 3.17 10.76 -1.04
C ILE A 9 1.64 10.86 -1.05
N THR A 10 1.02 10.90 -2.22
CA THR A 10 -0.46 10.97 -2.37
C THR A 10 -1.16 9.61 -2.22
N GLY A 11 -0.40 8.52 -2.12
CA GLY A 11 -0.93 7.18 -1.88
C GLY A 11 -1.35 6.96 -0.44
N GLN A 12 -1.91 5.76 -0.17
CA GLN A 12 -2.24 5.34 1.19
C GLN A 12 -1.03 5.45 2.12
N ASP A 13 0.04 4.73 1.80
CA ASP A 13 1.23 4.64 2.64
C ASP A 13 1.97 5.97 2.73
N GLY A 14 2.13 6.65 1.60
CA GLY A 14 2.81 7.95 1.56
C GLY A 14 2.13 8.99 2.43
N SER A 15 0.81 9.03 2.46
CA SER A 15 0.05 9.98 3.29
C SER A 15 0.18 9.69 4.79
N TYR A 16 0.14 8.42 5.20
CA TYR A 16 0.37 8.05 6.60
C TYR A 16 1.83 8.24 7.03
N LEU A 17 2.77 7.91 6.15
CA LEU A 17 4.19 8.12 6.42
C LEU A 17 4.51 9.60 6.60
N ALA A 18 3.92 10.47 5.78
CA ALA A 18 4.08 11.92 5.94
C ALA A 18 3.61 12.40 7.32
N GLU A 19 2.41 11.97 7.76
CA GLU A 19 1.92 12.28 9.11
C GLU A 19 2.85 11.77 10.20
N PHE A 20 3.28 10.51 10.09
CA PHE A 20 4.14 9.86 11.06
C PHE A 20 5.50 10.55 11.19
N LEU A 21 6.13 10.90 10.07
CA LEU A 21 7.43 11.58 10.08
C LEU A 21 7.33 13.04 10.57
N LEU A 22 6.25 13.74 10.24
CA LEU A 22 5.98 15.08 10.82
C LEU A 22 5.86 15.02 12.36
N GLN A 23 5.15 14.01 12.89
CA GLN A 23 5.04 13.80 14.33
C GLN A 23 6.40 13.51 14.99
N LYS A 24 7.30 12.83 14.27
CA LYS A 24 8.68 12.58 14.71
C LYS A 24 9.63 13.78 14.53
N GLY A 25 9.15 14.88 14.00
CA GLY A 25 9.93 16.12 13.86
C GLY A 25 10.81 16.16 12.60
N TYR A 26 10.52 15.38 11.57
CA TYR A 26 11.19 15.49 10.28
C TYR A 26 10.72 16.70 9.49
N GLU A 27 11.60 17.21 8.62
CA GLU A 27 11.24 18.02 7.47
C GLU A 27 10.83 17.08 6.36
N VAL A 28 9.54 17.08 5.97
CA VAL A 28 8.97 16.11 5.04
C VAL A 28 8.81 16.75 3.66
N HIS A 29 9.39 16.09 2.67
CA HIS A 29 9.28 16.41 1.25
C HIS A 29 8.56 15.27 0.52
N GLY A 30 7.69 15.60 -0.44
CA GLY A 30 6.98 14.64 -1.24
C GLY A 30 7.12 14.88 -2.73
N ILE A 31 7.26 13.79 -3.49
CA ILE A 31 7.19 13.84 -4.96
C ILE A 31 5.74 13.68 -5.37
N LEU A 32 5.22 14.69 -6.06
CA LEU A 32 3.87 14.76 -6.59
C LEU A 32 3.92 14.64 -8.12
N ARG A 33 3.29 13.58 -8.66
CA ARG A 33 3.14 13.44 -10.11
C ARG A 33 2.07 14.42 -10.62
N ARG A 34 2.37 15.16 -11.68
CA ARG A 34 1.38 16.03 -12.31
C ARG A 34 0.25 15.21 -12.92
N SER A 35 -0.97 15.55 -12.55
CA SER A 35 -2.19 14.92 -13.07
C SER A 35 -3.22 16.00 -13.41
N SER A 36 -4.07 15.73 -14.40
CA SER A 36 -5.21 16.62 -14.74
C SER A 36 -6.33 16.56 -13.70
N SER A 37 -6.43 15.44 -12.98
CA SER A 37 -7.37 15.27 -11.86
C SER A 37 -6.65 15.51 -10.54
N PHE A 38 -7.40 16.00 -9.52
CA PHE A 38 -6.87 16.14 -8.17
C PHE A 38 -6.56 14.76 -7.58
N ASN A 39 -5.33 14.58 -7.10
CA ASN A 39 -4.84 13.36 -6.47
C ASN A 39 -4.31 13.59 -5.03
N THR A 40 -4.53 14.79 -4.48
CA THR A 40 -4.02 15.24 -3.18
C THR A 40 -4.94 14.97 -1.99
N GLY A 41 -6.16 14.44 -2.22
CA GLY A 41 -7.19 14.30 -1.17
C GLY A 41 -6.75 13.63 0.12
N ARG A 42 -5.74 12.71 0.07
CA ARG A 42 -5.19 12.06 1.27
C ARG A 42 -4.21 12.91 2.07
N ILE A 43 -3.70 13.99 1.48
CA ILE A 43 -2.68 14.87 2.08
C ILE A 43 -3.13 16.32 2.21
N GLU A 44 -4.35 16.67 1.81
CA GLU A 44 -4.87 18.04 1.87
C GLU A 44 -4.78 18.67 3.27
N HIS A 45 -4.99 17.87 4.30
CA HIS A 45 -4.86 18.33 5.69
C HIS A 45 -3.41 18.56 6.15
N LEU A 46 -2.41 18.17 5.35
CA LEU A 46 -0.97 18.36 5.61
C LEU A 46 -0.36 19.44 4.72
N TYR A 47 -1.10 19.85 3.68
CA TYR A 47 -0.63 20.74 2.65
C TYR A 47 -1.61 21.91 2.55
N PHE A 48 -1.07 23.14 2.65
CA PHE A 48 -1.81 24.35 2.40
C PHE A 48 -1.14 25.09 1.24
N ASP A 49 -1.95 25.59 0.31
CA ASP A 49 -1.50 26.50 -0.73
C ASP A 49 -0.89 27.74 -0.06
N GLU A 50 0.20 28.28 -0.61
CA GLU A 50 0.88 29.47 -0.09
C GLU A 50 -0.06 30.67 0.10
N TRP A 51 -1.16 30.72 -0.63
CA TRP A 51 -2.20 31.74 -0.58
C TRP A 51 -3.18 31.58 0.60
N VAL A 52 -3.22 30.42 1.25
CA VAL A 52 -4.14 30.09 2.36
C VAL A 52 -3.40 29.90 3.69
N ARG A 53 -2.16 30.32 3.78
CA ARG A 53 -1.35 30.16 4.99
C ARG A 53 -1.99 30.88 6.19
N ASP A 54 -2.69 30.10 7.01
CA ASP A 54 -2.92 30.48 8.39
C ASP A 54 -1.62 30.25 9.17
N MET A 55 -0.97 31.34 9.60
CA MET A 55 0.36 31.37 10.20
C MET A 55 0.48 30.57 11.52
N LYS A 56 -0.56 29.85 11.94
CA LYS A 56 -0.60 29.08 13.20
C LYS A 56 -0.24 27.61 13.06
N GLN A 57 -0.19 27.03 11.84
CA GLN A 57 0.18 25.62 11.67
C GLN A 57 1.65 25.45 11.30
N LYS A 58 2.45 25.05 12.28
CA LYS A 58 3.91 24.90 12.20
C LYS A 58 4.42 23.65 11.45
N ARG A 59 3.58 22.79 10.89
CA ARG A 59 4.00 21.52 10.28
C ARG A 59 3.29 21.31 8.94
N THR A 60 3.98 21.64 7.87
CA THR A 60 3.53 21.42 6.49
C THR A 60 4.54 20.57 5.75
N ILE A 61 4.05 19.76 4.80
CA ILE A 61 4.88 19.03 3.85
C ILE A 61 5.32 19.96 2.71
N ASN A 62 6.50 19.68 2.17
CA ASN A 62 7.03 20.36 0.98
C ASN A 62 6.80 19.48 -0.26
N LEU A 63 6.04 19.96 -1.24
CA LEU A 63 5.72 19.19 -2.44
C LEU A 63 6.58 19.61 -3.62
N HIS A 64 7.05 18.62 -4.39
CA HIS A 64 7.86 18.79 -5.59
C HIS A 64 7.23 18.03 -6.75
N TYR A 65 7.05 18.68 -7.91
CA TYR A 65 6.60 17.97 -9.10
C TYR A 65 7.73 17.14 -9.69
N GLY A 66 7.48 15.84 -9.83
CA GLY A 66 8.39 14.86 -10.40
C GLY A 66 7.67 13.57 -10.77
N ASP A 67 8.33 12.73 -11.56
CA ASP A 67 7.80 11.45 -12.02
C ASP A 67 8.91 10.40 -11.99
N MET A 68 8.58 9.16 -11.62
CA MET A 68 9.52 8.03 -11.62
C MET A 68 10.01 7.69 -13.04
N THR A 69 9.30 8.14 -14.06
CA THR A 69 9.69 7.97 -15.48
C THR A 69 10.59 9.10 -16.00
N ASP A 70 10.89 10.12 -15.17
CA ASP A 70 11.70 11.29 -15.54
C ASP A 70 12.92 11.45 -14.62
N SER A 71 14.08 11.00 -15.12
CA SER A 71 15.37 11.08 -14.40
C SER A 71 15.76 12.50 -14.02
N SER A 72 15.49 13.48 -14.88
CA SER A 72 15.90 14.86 -14.67
C SER A 72 15.15 15.52 -13.51
N SER A 73 13.85 15.24 -13.38
CA SER A 73 13.05 15.72 -12.26
C SER A 73 13.51 15.11 -10.92
N LEU A 74 13.78 13.80 -10.88
CA LEU A 74 14.27 13.12 -9.69
C LEU A 74 15.63 13.66 -9.24
N LEU A 75 16.58 13.80 -10.18
CA LEU A 75 17.91 14.34 -9.90
C LEU A 75 17.82 15.75 -9.30
N ARG A 76 17.05 16.64 -9.92
CA ARG A 76 16.82 18.01 -9.46
C ARG A 76 16.21 18.04 -8.05
N ILE A 77 15.20 17.23 -7.78
CA ILE A 77 14.54 17.19 -6.47
C ILE A 77 15.51 16.71 -5.40
N ILE A 78 16.22 15.60 -5.62
CA ILE A 78 17.19 15.07 -4.66
C ILE A 78 18.33 16.05 -4.41
N GLN A 79 18.83 16.72 -5.46
CA GLN A 79 19.84 17.76 -5.35
C GLN A 79 19.36 18.93 -4.48
N GLN A 80 18.13 19.38 -4.67
CA GLN A 80 17.53 20.49 -3.92
C GLN A 80 17.27 20.12 -2.46
N VAL A 81 16.73 18.94 -2.21
CA VAL A 81 16.30 18.48 -0.87
C VAL A 81 17.49 18.01 -0.03
N GLN A 82 18.45 17.31 -0.64
CA GLN A 82 19.57 16.67 0.07
C GLN A 82 19.08 15.76 1.22
N PRO A 83 18.20 14.77 0.96
CA PRO A 83 17.52 14.01 1.99
C PRO A 83 18.46 13.14 2.81
N ASP A 84 18.14 12.96 4.10
CA ASP A 84 18.76 11.97 4.96
C ASP A 84 18.13 10.59 4.77
N GLU A 85 16.83 10.56 4.46
CA GLU A 85 16.06 9.35 4.21
C GLU A 85 15.17 9.50 2.97
N ILE A 86 15.14 8.49 2.11
CA ILE A 86 14.23 8.38 0.97
C ILE A 86 13.34 7.17 1.17
N TYR A 87 12.03 7.38 1.07
CA TYR A 87 11.02 6.31 1.04
C TYR A 87 10.43 6.24 -0.37
N ASN A 88 10.87 5.26 -1.14
CA ASN A 88 10.41 5.06 -2.51
C ASN A 88 9.15 4.18 -2.52
N LEU A 89 7.99 4.83 -2.45
CA LEU A 89 6.66 4.19 -2.40
C LEU A 89 5.89 4.34 -3.71
N ALA A 90 6.36 5.15 -4.65
CA ALA A 90 5.68 5.38 -5.93
C ALA A 90 5.70 4.12 -6.78
N ALA A 91 4.53 3.74 -7.29
CA ALA A 91 4.37 2.61 -8.18
C ALA A 91 3.04 2.67 -8.95
N GLN A 92 2.99 1.99 -10.11
CA GLN A 92 1.73 1.47 -10.64
C GLN A 92 1.43 0.19 -9.86
N SER A 93 0.62 0.27 -8.79
CA SER A 93 0.48 -0.78 -7.78
C SER A 93 -0.69 -1.74 -8.01
N HIS A 94 -1.50 -1.52 -9.03
CA HIS A 94 -2.67 -2.36 -9.30
C HIS A 94 -2.28 -3.55 -10.19
N VAL A 95 -2.22 -4.77 -9.61
CA VAL A 95 -1.75 -5.99 -10.29
C VAL A 95 -2.50 -6.25 -11.60
N LYS A 96 -3.85 -6.21 -11.60
CA LYS A 96 -4.64 -6.46 -12.80
C LYS A 96 -4.33 -5.44 -13.91
N VAL A 97 -4.22 -4.16 -13.56
CA VAL A 97 -3.91 -3.08 -14.52
C VAL A 97 -2.53 -3.25 -15.14
N SER A 98 -1.58 -3.89 -14.45
CA SER A 98 -0.25 -4.14 -15.02
C SER A 98 -0.27 -5.03 -16.26
N PHE A 99 -1.31 -5.86 -16.45
CA PHE A 99 -1.50 -6.63 -17.67
C PHE A 99 -1.96 -5.77 -18.86
N ASP A 100 -2.66 -4.67 -18.58
CA ASP A 100 -3.15 -3.74 -19.60
C ASP A 100 -2.07 -2.71 -20.00
N VAL A 101 -1.19 -2.32 -19.03
CA VAL A 101 -0.14 -1.31 -19.24
C VAL A 101 1.23 -1.81 -18.72
N PRO A 102 1.77 -2.92 -19.29
CA PRO A 102 2.98 -3.54 -18.79
C PRO A 102 4.23 -2.69 -18.95
N GLU A 103 4.36 -1.94 -20.04
CA GLU A 103 5.51 -1.06 -20.29
C GLU A 103 5.55 0.09 -19.28
N TYR A 104 4.44 0.78 -19.06
CA TYR A 104 4.36 1.84 -18.06
C TYR A 104 4.66 1.30 -16.65
N THR A 105 4.18 0.10 -16.33
CA THR A 105 4.47 -0.56 -15.05
C THR A 105 5.97 -0.82 -14.90
N ALA A 106 6.64 -1.32 -15.94
CA ALA A 106 8.09 -1.52 -15.94
C ALA A 106 8.85 -0.20 -15.79
N GLU A 107 8.47 0.83 -16.54
CA GLU A 107 9.12 2.15 -16.50
C GLU A 107 9.01 2.82 -15.12
N ALA A 108 7.82 2.77 -14.50
CA ALA A 108 7.60 3.40 -13.20
C ALA A 108 8.20 2.59 -12.05
N ASP A 109 7.97 1.27 -12.02
CA ASP A 109 8.25 0.44 -10.86
C ASP A 109 9.67 -0.16 -10.89
N ALA A 110 10.17 -0.55 -12.07
CA ALA A 110 11.51 -1.12 -12.22
C ALA A 110 12.55 -0.03 -12.50
N ILE A 111 12.45 0.64 -13.65
CA ILE A 111 13.44 1.64 -14.07
C ILE A 111 13.36 2.89 -13.19
N GLY A 112 12.17 3.23 -12.69
CA GLY A 112 12.00 4.32 -11.72
C GLY A 112 12.80 4.11 -10.44
N THR A 113 12.86 2.86 -9.94
CA THR A 113 13.69 2.51 -8.79
C THR A 113 15.19 2.72 -9.11
N LEU A 114 15.64 2.27 -10.27
CA LEU A 114 17.02 2.52 -10.74
C LEU A 114 17.33 4.01 -10.83
N ARG A 115 16.42 4.82 -11.40
CA ARG A 115 16.59 6.28 -11.51
C ARG A 115 16.78 6.95 -10.14
N MET A 116 16.02 6.50 -9.14
CA MET A 116 16.15 7.02 -7.76
C MET A 116 17.52 6.69 -7.17
N LEU A 117 17.98 5.44 -7.29
CA LEU A 117 19.29 4.99 -6.81
C LEU A 117 20.43 5.73 -7.54
N GLU A 118 20.36 5.85 -8.86
CA GLU A 118 21.35 6.56 -9.66
C GLU A 118 21.40 8.05 -9.32
N ALA A 119 20.28 8.70 -9.07
CA ALA A 119 20.26 10.11 -8.68
C ALA A 119 21.02 10.32 -7.35
N VAL A 120 20.84 9.44 -6.37
CA VAL A 120 21.60 9.48 -5.10
C VAL A 120 23.10 9.27 -5.35
N ARG A 121 23.46 8.29 -6.19
CA ARG A 121 24.85 8.00 -6.53
C ARG A 121 25.53 9.13 -7.31
N ILE A 122 24.89 9.67 -8.35
CA ILE A 122 25.41 10.77 -9.16
C ILE A 122 25.66 12.01 -8.31
N LEU A 123 24.83 12.26 -7.30
CA LEU A 123 24.97 13.42 -6.40
C LEU A 123 25.95 13.20 -5.25
N GLY A 124 26.62 12.04 -5.18
CA GLY A 124 27.59 11.73 -4.11
C GLY A 124 26.95 11.60 -2.73
N LEU A 125 25.70 11.14 -2.65
CA LEU A 125 24.92 11.03 -1.40
C LEU A 125 24.90 9.61 -0.83
N GLU A 126 25.68 8.67 -1.38
CA GLU A 126 25.67 7.23 -1.03
C GLU A 126 25.93 6.96 0.46
N LYS A 127 26.73 7.81 1.09
CA LYS A 127 27.08 7.65 2.51
C LYS A 127 26.18 8.45 3.45
N LYS A 128 25.38 9.37 2.90
CA LYS A 128 24.47 10.21 3.67
C LYS A 128 23.06 9.66 3.69
N THR A 129 22.52 9.32 2.50
CA THR A 129 21.10 9.05 2.30
C THR A 129 20.80 7.56 2.51
N ARG A 130 19.88 7.26 3.42
CA ARG A 130 19.30 5.92 3.59
C ARG A 130 18.08 5.78 2.71
N ILE A 131 17.95 4.68 1.97
CA ILE A 131 16.88 4.45 1.00
C ILE A 131 16.08 3.22 1.38
N TYR A 132 14.77 3.42 1.57
CA TYR A 132 13.77 2.37 1.69
C TYR A 132 13.07 2.17 0.34
N GLN A 133 13.13 0.97 -0.21
CA GLN A 133 12.40 0.55 -1.39
C GLN A 133 11.17 -0.27 -0.97
N ALA A 134 9.99 0.20 -1.33
CA ALA A 134 8.76 -0.58 -1.18
C ALA A 134 8.77 -1.74 -2.17
N SER A 135 8.99 -2.94 -1.67
CA SER A 135 8.84 -4.18 -2.39
C SER A 135 7.47 -4.81 -2.09
N THR A 136 7.23 -6.06 -2.49
CA THR A 136 5.88 -6.63 -2.44
C THR A 136 5.90 -8.14 -2.28
N SER A 137 4.90 -8.70 -1.62
CA SER A 137 4.66 -10.15 -1.55
C SER A 137 4.35 -10.77 -2.94
N GLU A 138 3.98 -9.97 -3.94
CA GLU A 138 3.78 -10.42 -5.32
C GLU A 138 5.07 -10.93 -5.99
N LEU A 139 6.25 -10.67 -5.40
CA LEU A 139 7.51 -11.30 -5.80
C LEU A 139 7.45 -12.82 -5.65
N PHE A 140 6.79 -13.32 -4.62
CA PHE A 140 6.68 -14.76 -4.36
C PHE A 140 5.77 -15.46 -5.36
N GLY A 141 4.71 -14.82 -5.83
CA GLY A 141 3.86 -15.24 -6.93
C GLY A 141 3.38 -16.69 -6.85
N LYS A 142 3.98 -17.58 -7.66
CA LYS A 142 3.82 -19.05 -7.51
C LYS A 142 4.66 -19.50 -6.33
N VAL A 143 4.03 -19.56 -5.17
CA VAL A 143 4.67 -19.75 -3.87
C VAL A 143 5.52 -21.03 -3.84
N GLN A 144 6.79 -20.89 -3.47
CA GLN A 144 7.75 -22.00 -3.37
C GLN A 144 7.90 -22.52 -1.93
N GLU A 145 7.47 -21.75 -0.95
CA GLU A 145 7.61 -22.04 0.49
C GLU A 145 6.49 -21.32 1.26
N VAL A 146 5.98 -21.91 2.31
CA VAL A 146 4.95 -21.33 3.20
C VAL A 146 5.39 -21.54 4.66
N PRO A 147 5.44 -20.47 5.49
CA PRO A 147 5.28 -19.06 5.13
C PRO A 147 6.46 -18.52 4.32
N GLN A 148 6.24 -17.38 3.61
CA GLN A 148 7.29 -16.72 2.85
C GLN A 148 8.14 -15.84 3.77
N LYS A 149 9.47 -15.95 3.62
CA LYS A 149 10.47 -15.18 4.34
C LYS A 149 11.48 -14.54 3.38
N GLU A 150 12.44 -13.81 3.91
CA GLU A 150 13.41 -13.04 3.11
C GLU A 150 14.26 -13.91 2.17
N THR A 151 14.40 -15.21 2.48
CA THR A 151 15.18 -16.19 1.68
C THR A 151 14.34 -17.03 0.73
N THR A 152 13.01 -16.91 0.77
CA THR A 152 12.11 -17.66 -0.10
C THR A 152 12.34 -17.26 -1.56
N PRO A 153 12.52 -18.22 -2.49
CA PRO A 153 12.69 -17.92 -3.90
C PRO A 153 11.50 -17.18 -4.49
N PHE A 154 11.77 -16.20 -5.37
CA PHE A 154 10.75 -15.44 -6.08
C PHE A 154 10.27 -16.17 -7.34
N TYR A 155 8.98 -16.08 -7.61
CA TYR A 155 8.36 -16.57 -8.84
C TYR A 155 7.16 -15.69 -9.23
N PRO A 156 7.41 -14.43 -9.68
CA PRO A 156 6.32 -13.47 -9.94
C PRO A 156 5.36 -13.97 -11.03
N ARG A 157 4.09 -13.59 -10.89
CA ARG A 157 2.99 -14.03 -11.74
C ARG A 157 2.27 -12.88 -12.46
N SER A 158 2.87 -11.68 -12.44
CA SER A 158 2.30 -10.49 -13.09
C SER A 158 3.40 -9.56 -13.59
N PRO A 159 3.13 -8.69 -14.59
CA PRO A 159 4.07 -7.64 -14.99
C PRO A 159 4.47 -6.73 -13.82
N TYR A 160 3.53 -6.44 -12.90
CA TYR A 160 3.82 -5.74 -11.65
C TYR A 160 4.85 -6.49 -10.79
N GLY A 161 4.63 -7.77 -10.52
CA GLY A 161 5.55 -8.58 -9.73
C GLY A 161 6.96 -8.65 -10.36
N VAL A 162 7.05 -8.79 -11.69
CA VAL A 162 8.32 -8.79 -12.43
C VAL A 162 9.04 -7.45 -12.32
N ALA A 163 8.32 -6.33 -12.48
CA ALA A 163 8.89 -4.99 -12.34
C ALA A 163 9.40 -4.74 -10.91
N LYS A 164 8.64 -5.15 -9.92
CA LYS A 164 9.05 -5.07 -8.49
C LYS A 164 10.23 -5.99 -8.17
N GLN A 165 10.34 -7.14 -8.81
CA GLN A 165 11.51 -8.02 -8.66
C GLN A 165 12.78 -7.35 -9.19
N TYR A 166 12.72 -6.67 -10.33
CA TYR A 166 13.84 -5.84 -10.78
C TYR A 166 14.20 -4.79 -9.72
N GLY A 167 13.21 -4.04 -9.21
CA GLY A 167 13.40 -3.03 -8.16
C GLY A 167 14.06 -3.60 -6.91
N PHE A 168 13.64 -4.79 -6.47
CA PHE A 168 14.24 -5.50 -5.34
C PHE A 168 15.73 -5.78 -5.57
N TRP A 169 16.06 -6.42 -6.69
CA TRP A 169 17.43 -6.85 -6.98
C TRP A 169 18.36 -5.67 -7.28
N ILE A 170 17.90 -4.63 -7.97
CA ILE A 170 18.73 -3.47 -8.23
C ILE A 170 19.04 -2.69 -6.94
N THR A 171 18.10 -2.61 -5.99
CA THR A 171 18.31 -2.04 -4.66
C THR A 171 19.39 -2.79 -3.90
N LYS A 172 19.29 -4.13 -3.88
CA LYS A 172 20.30 -4.99 -3.27
C LYS A 172 21.65 -4.87 -3.94
N ASN A 173 21.69 -4.83 -5.27
CA ASN A 173 22.92 -4.65 -6.05
C ASN A 173 23.63 -3.33 -5.71
N TYR A 174 22.89 -2.22 -5.61
CA TYR A 174 23.46 -0.91 -5.27
C TYR A 174 24.00 -0.89 -3.82
N ARG A 175 23.33 -1.57 -2.89
CA ARG A 175 23.83 -1.77 -1.54
C ARG A 175 25.20 -2.49 -1.55
N GLU A 176 25.29 -3.60 -2.27
CA GLU A 176 26.49 -4.44 -2.31
C GLU A 176 27.62 -3.81 -3.13
N SER A 177 27.30 -3.18 -4.27
CA SER A 177 28.31 -2.64 -5.20
C SER A 177 28.84 -1.26 -4.78
N TYR A 178 28.01 -0.41 -4.20
CA TYR A 178 28.37 0.97 -3.86
C TYR A 178 28.39 1.27 -2.36
N GLY A 179 28.05 0.28 -1.54
CA GLY A 179 27.96 0.45 -0.08
C GLY A 179 26.91 1.47 0.35
N MET A 180 25.83 1.56 -0.41
CA MET A 180 24.69 2.39 -0.08
C MET A 180 23.84 1.75 1.01
N PHE A 181 23.26 2.56 1.91
CA PHE A 181 22.22 2.06 2.78
C PHE A 181 20.90 2.03 1.98
N ALA A 182 20.71 0.99 1.19
CA ALA A 182 19.53 0.77 0.35
C ALA A 182 18.92 -0.58 0.70
N VAL A 183 17.66 -0.58 1.12
CA VAL A 183 16.97 -1.75 1.71
C VAL A 183 15.57 -1.93 1.15
N ASN A 184 15.10 -3.17 1.13
CA ASN A 184 13.76 -3.52 0.71
C ASN A 184 12.88 -3.89 1.90
N GLY A 185 11.66 -3.35 1.94
CA GLY A 185 10.57 -3.91 2.73
C GLY A 185 9.68 -4.74 1.82
N ILE A 186 9.61 -6.05 2.04
CA ILE A 186 8.74 -6.96 1.28
C ILE A 186 7.36 -6.92 1.92
N LEU A 187 6.54 -6.00 1.43
CA LEU A 187 5.24 -5.70 1.98
C LEU A 187 4.20 -6.74 1.58
N PHE A 188 3.58 -7.36 2.56
CA PHE A 188 2.34 -8.09 2.37
C PHE A 188 1.16 -7.11 2.31
N ASN A 189 -0.04 -7.61 2.00
CA ASN A 189 -1.18 -6.73 1.83
C ASN A 189 -1.46 -5.93 3.11
N HIS A 190 -1.58 -4.63 2.97
CA HIS A 190 -1.87 -3.73 4.09
C HIS A 190 -2.92 -2.71 3.67
N GLU A 191 -3.91 -2.59 4.50
CA GLU A 191 -5.19 -1.99 4.20
C GLU A 191 -5.50 -0.86 5.18
N SER A 192 -6.39 0.02 4.78
CA SER A 192 -6.88 1.09 5.64
C SER A 192 -8.11 1.77 5.04
N GLU A 193 -8.65 2.71 5.77
CA GLU A 193 -9.67 3.64 5.29
C GLU A 193 -9.20 4.55 4.15
N ARG A 194 -7.86 4.59 3.86
CA ARG A 194 -7.26 5.32 2.72
C ARG A 194 -6.91 4.42 1.54
N ARG A 195 -7.20 3.12 1.61
CA ARG A 195 -6.96 2.20 0.50
C ARG A 195 -7.71 2.65 -0.76
N GLY A 196 -7.13 2.41 -1.93
CA GLY A 196 -7.81 2.69 -3.21
C GLY A 196 -9.10 1.86 -3.35
N GLU A 197 -10.18 2.49 -3.81
CA GLU A 197 -11.53 1.90 -3.84
C GLU A 197 -11.66 0.68 -4.79
N THR A 198 -10.71 0.49 -5.69
CA THR A 198 -10.64 -0.66 -6.62
C THR A 198 -10.03 -1.91 -6.00
N PHE A 199 -9.36 -1.80 -4.85
CA PHE A 199 -8.80 -2.94 -4.13
C PHE A 199 -9.91 -3.69 -3.37
N VAL A 200 -9.78 -5.02 -3.31
CA VAL A 200 -10.85 -5.91 -2.84
C VAL A 200 -11.38 -5.55 -1.45
N THR A 201 -10.51 -5.29 -0.50
CA THR A 201 -10.89 -4.93 0.88
C THR A 201 -11.68 -3.64 0.94
N ARG A 202 -11.19 -2.57 0.25
CA ARG A 202 -11.87 -1.29 0.19
C ARG A 202 -13.17 -1.37 -0.59
N LYS A 203 -13.19 -2.15 -1.66
CA LYS A 203 -14.40 -2.44 -2.43
C LYS A 203 -15.48 -3.07 -1.55
N ILE A 204 -15.09 -4.02 -0.68
CA ILE A 204 -16.01 -4.69 0.24
C ILE A 204 -16.52 -3.71 1.31
N SER A 205 -15.63 -3.00 2.02
CA SER A 205 -16.03 -2.10 3.10
C SER A 205 -16.96 -0.99 2.62
N LEU A 206 -16.67 -0.40 1.45
CA LEU A 206 -17.49 0.64 0.86
C LEU A 206 -18.85 0.11 0.36
N ALA A 207 -18.87 -1.10 -0.25
CA ALA A 207 -20.12 -1.72 -0.67
C ALA A 207 -21.00 -2.10 0.53
N ALA A 208 -20.43 -2.67 1.59
CA ALA A 208 -21.19 -2.97 2.82
C ALA A 208 -21.83 -1.69 3.39
N ALA A 209 -21.08 -0.59 3.43
CA ALA A 209 -21.57 0.71 3.89
C ALA A 209 -22.70 1.27 3.00
N ARG A 210 -22.55 1.16 1.68
CA ARG A 210 -23.57 1.64 0.72
C ARG A 210 -24.84 0.78 0.76
N ILE A 211 -24.69 -0.54 0.82
CA ILE A 211 -25.82 -1.48 0.89
C ILE A 211 -26.60 -1.26 2.18
N ALA A 212 -25.93 -1.12 3.32
CA ALA A 212 -26.58 -0.86 4.60
C ALA A 212 -27.35 0.46 4.64
N GLN A 213 -27.01 1.41 3.79
CA GLN A 213 -27.67 2.73 3.70
C GLN A 213 -28.56 2.88 2.46
N GLY A 214 -28.80 1.81 1.70
CA GLY A 214 -29.72 1.79 0.55
C GLY A 214 -29.18 2.46 -0.72
N GLU A 215 -27.87 2.73 -0.80
CA GLU A 215 -27.22 3.37 -1.96
C GLU A 215 -26.66 2.38 -2.98
N GLN A 216 -26.71 1.08 -2.68
CA GLN A 216 -26.24 0.00 -3.56
C GLN A 216 -27.03 -1.29 -3.27
N ASP A 217 -27.33 -2.06 -4.32
CA ASP A 217 -28.10 -3.30 -4.19
C ASP A 217 -27.23 -4.53 -3.96
N LYS A 218 -26.09 -4.63 -4.63
CA LYS A 218 -25.24 -5.84 -4.63
C LYS A 218 -23.76 -5.50 -4.71
N LEU A 219 -22.94 -6.41 -4.17
CA LEU A 219 -21.50 -6.46 -4.32
C LEU A 219 -21.11 -7.66 -5.19
N TYR A 220 -20.28 -7.43 -6.21
CA TYR A 220 -19.71 -8.50 -7.03
C TYR A 220 -18.23 -8.67 -6.71
N LEU A 221 -17.82 -9.92 -6.40
CA LEU A 221 -16.45 -10.28 -6.06
C LEU A 221 -15.91 -11.36 -7.02
N GLY A 222 -14.60 -11.59 -6.99
CA GLY A 222 -13.98 -12.73 -7.65
C GLY A 222 -13.91 -13.95 -6.72
N ASN A 223 -12.73 -14.60 -6.68
CA ASN A 223 -12.50 -15.77 -5.84
C ASN A 223 -12.62 -15.44 -4.35
N LEU A 224 -13.65 -15.99 -3.70
CA LEU A 224 -13.92 -15.79 -2.27
C LEU A 224 -12.95 -16.57 -1.36
N ASP A 225 -12.32 -17.62 -1.89
CA ASP A 225 -11.40 -18.49 -1.13
C ASP A 225 -9.95 -18.01 -1.17
N SER A 226 -9.66 -16.95 -1.94
CA SER A 226 -8.31 -16.37 -1.99
C SER A 226 -7.85 -15.98 -0.59
N LEU A 227 -6.69 -16.52 -0.19
CA LEU A 227 -6.07 -16.28 1.12
C LEU A 227 -5.03 -15.17 1.04
N ARG A 228 -5.13 -14.20 1.92
CA ARG A 228 -4.17 -13.08 2.01
C ARG A 228 -3.83 -12.78 3.45
N ASP A 229 -2.57 -12.40 3.66
CA ASP A 229 -2.09 -11.78 4.89
C ASP A 229 -2.39 -10.28 4.80
N TRP A 230 -3.37 -9.81 5.56
CA TRP A 230 -3.78 -8.41 5.60
C TRP A 230 -3.44 -7.76 6.93
N GLY A 231 -2.63 -6.71 6.89
CA GLY A 231 -2.33 -5.87 8.04
C GLY A 231 -2.89 -4.45 7.93
N TYR A 232 -2.74 -3.67 9.00
CA TYR A 232 -3.13 -2.27 9.01
C TYR A 232 -1.99 -1.38 8.51
N ALA A 233 -2.26 -0.52 7.55
CA ALA A 233 -1.24 0.30 6.90
C ALA A 233 -0.42 1.14 7.86
N LYS A 234 -1.01 1.69 8.93
CA LYS A 234 -0.27 2.49 9.92
C LYS A 234 0.77 1.67 10.69
N ASP A 235 0.50 0.41 10.96
CA ASP A 235 1.46 -0.48 11.63
C ASP A 235 2.65 -0.77 10.70
N TYR A 236 2.38 -0.92 9.40
CA TYR A 236 3.41 -1.12 8.37
C TYR A 236 4.30 0.11 8.18
N ILE A 237 3.73 1.32 8.26
CA ILE A 237 4.48 2.58 8.22
C ILE A 237 5.52 2.65 9.35
N GLU A 238 5.16 2.24 10.55
CA GLU A 238 6.11 2.16 11.67
C GLU A 238 7.28 1.23 11.35
N CYS A 239 7.02 0.07 10.74
CA CYS A 239 8.05 -0.86 10.31
C CYS A 239 8.98 -0.27 9.24
N MET A 240 8.43 0.40 8.23
CA MET A 240 9.23 1.08 7.19
C MET A 240 10.24 2.06 7.82
N TRP A 241 9.80 2.84 8.80
CA TRP A 241 10.68 3.75 9.50
C TRP A 241 11.73 3.02 10.35
N LEU A 242 11.35 1.99 11.11
CA LEU A 242 12.26 1.18 11.92
C LEU A 242 13.37 0.56 11.08
N ILE A 243 13.07 0.06 9.89
CA ILE A 243 14.04 -0.50 8.95
C ILE A 243 15.13 0.52 8.59
N LEU A 244 14.78 1.79 8.36
CA LEU A 244 15.76 2.84 8.10
C LEU A 244 16.50 3.33 9.36
N GLN A 245 16.02 3.02 10.56
CA GLN A 245 16.74 3.33 11.80
C GLN A 245 17.69 2.19 12.22
N HIS A 246 17.55 1.00 11.62
CA HIS A 246 18.45 -0.12 11.92
C HIS A 246 19.87 0.16 11.45
N ASP A 247 20.87 -0.38 12.17
CA ASP A 247 22.29 -0.08 11.87
C ASP A 247 22.83 -0.82 10.65
N VAL A 248 22.27 -1.99 10.35
CA VAL A 248 22.69 -2.84 9.24
C VAL A 248 21.67 -2.75 8.09
N PRO A 249 22.11 -2.48 6.84
CA PRO A 249 21.20 -2.45 5.70
C PRO A 249 20.77 -3.86 5.29
N GLU A 250 19.59 -4.25 5.69
CA GLU A 250 18.99 -5.56 5.40
C GLU A 250 17.57 -5.45 4.86
N ASP A 251 17.13 -6.50 4.17
CA ASP A 251 15.78 -6.61 3.66
C ASP A 251 14.87 -7.31 4.70
N PHE A 252 13.60 -6.92 4.79
CA PHE A 252 12.65 -7.43 5.77
C PHE A 252 11.31 -7.76 5.13
N VAL A 253 10.75 -8.92 5.50
CA VAL A 253 9.33 -9.21 5.29
C VAL A 253 8.49 -8.42 6.29
N ILE A 254 7.51 -7.71 5.78
CA ILE A 254 6.53 -6.95 6.56
C ILE A 254 5.15 -7.60 6.35
N ALA A 255 4.71 -8.39 7.32
CA ALA A 255 3.51 -9.21 7.27
C ALA A 255 2.92 -9.40 8.67
N THR A 256 1.67 -9.82 8.76
CA THR A 256 1.05 -10.14 10.06
C THR A 256 1.38 -11.56 10.54
N GLY A 257 1.64 -12.48 9.61
CA GLY A 257 1.78 -13.90 9.88
C GLY A 257 0.45 -14.65 10.01
N GLU A 258 -0.64 -14.04 9.57
CA GLU A 258 -1.98 -14.62 9.57
C GLU A 258 -2.64 -14.46 8.19
N MET A 259 -3.41 -15.46 7.76
CA MET A 259 -4.15 -15.39 6.50
C MET A 259 -5.65 -15.43 6.74
N HIS A 260 -6.37 -14.66 5.94
CA HIS A 260 -7.83 -14.64 5.92
C HIS A 260 -8.34 -14.72 4.49
N THR A 261 -9.54 -15.28 4.33
CA THR A 261 -10.20 -15.35 3.02
C THR A 261 -10.95 -14.05 2.70
N VAL A 262 -11.18 -13.82 1.41
CA VAL A 262 -12.06 -12.72 0.96
C VAL A 262 -13.45 -12.87 1.57
N ARG A 263 -13.95 -14.11 1.70
CA ARG A 263 -15.24 -14.41 2.34
C ARG A 263 -15.27 -13.97 3.80
N GLU A 264 -14.23 -14.27 4.60
CA GLU A 264 -14.13 -13.82 6.00
C GLU A 264 -14.16 -12.30 6.10
N PHE A 265 -13.38 -11.61 5.26
CA PHE A 265 -13.40 -10.15 5.22
C PHE A 265 -14.79 -9.60 4.90
N ALA A 266 -15.48 -10.15 3.89
CA ALA A 266 -16.83 -9.74 3.52
C ALA A 266 -17.83 -10.00 4.66
N THR A 267 -17.77 -11.19 5.30
CA THR A 267 -18.64 -11.53 6.41
C THR A 267 -18.52 -10.55 7.57
N LEU A 268 -17.29 -10.25 7.97
CA LEU A 268 -17.02 -9.29 9.05
C LEU A 268 -17.43 -7.86 8.65
N ALA A 269 -17.16 -7.45 7.41
CA ALA A 269 -17.52 -6.12 6.93
C ALA A 269 -19.02 -5.87 6.92
N PHE A 270 -19.81 -6.84 6.45
CA PHE A 270 -21.27 -6.75 6.46
C PHE A 270 -21.81 -6.79 7.89
N LYS A 271 -21.25 -7.64 8.76
CA LYS A 271 -21.62 -7.68 10.18
C LYS A 271 -21.38 -6.34 10.87
N GLU A 272 -20.25 -5.68 10.63
CA GLU A 272 -19.95 -4.34 11.18
C GLU A 272 -20.91 -3.28 10.63
N ALA A 273 -21.39 -3.44 9.39
CA ALA A 273 -22.42 -2.58 8.79
C ALA A 273 -23.86 -2.90 9.26
N GLY A 274 -24.04 -3.88 10.17
CA GLY A 274 -25.34 -4.27 10.72
C GLY A 274 -26.10 -5.30 9.88
N ILE A 275 -25.44 -6.00 8.96
CA ILE A 275 -26.03 -7.02 8.09
C ILE A 275 -25.40 -8.38 8.37
N GLU A 276 -26.17 -9.38 8.72
CA GLU A 276 -25.72 -10.76 8.90
C GLU A 276 -25.81 -11.53 7.57
N LEU A 277 -24.65 -12.02 7.06
CA LEU A 277 -24.60 -12.82 5.85
C LEU A 277 -24.58 -14.32 6.14
N ARG A 278 -25.41 -15.07 5.39
CA ARG A 278 -25.31 -16.52 5.23
C ARG A 278 -24.84 -16.84 3.82
N TRP A 279 -23.85 -17.72 3.69
CA TRP A 279 -23.31 -18.13 2.38
C TRP A 279 -24.04 -19.36 1.87
N GLU A 280 -24.42 -19.34 0.60
CA GLU A 280 -25.13 -20.42 -0.10
C GLU A 280 -24.51 -20.66 -1.47
N GLY A 281 -24.43 -21.92 -1.91
CA GLY A 281 -23.81 -22.32 -3.16
C GLY A 281 -22.30 -22.50 -3.02
N GLU A 282 -21.63 -22.72 -4.16
CA GLU A 282 -20.20 -22.98 -4.24
C GLU A 282 -19.59 -22.33 -5.49
N GLY A 283 -18.32 -21.92 -5.43
CA GLY A 283 -17.55 -21.37 -6.54
C GLY A 283 -18.23 -20.15 -7.16
N VAL A 284 -18.45 -20.17 -8.47
CA VAL A 284 -19.07 -19.04 -9.20
C VAL A 284 -20.57 -18.86 -8.89
N ASN A 285 -21.21 -19.85 -8.31
CA ASN A 285 -22.63 -19.79 -7.90
C ASN A 285 -22.82 -19.41 -6.43
N GLU A 286 -21.74 -19.19 -5.71
CA GLU A 286 -21.80 -18.81 -4.29
C GLU A 286 -22.36 -17.41 -4.12
N LYS A 287 -23.23 -17.25 -3.10
CA LYS A 287 -23.92 -16.01 -2.77
C LYS A 287 -23.89 -15.73 -1.28
N GLY A 288 -23.70 -14.48 -0.91
CA GLY A 288 -23.94 -13.97 0.44
C GLY A 288 -25.36 -13.44 0.55
N ILE A 289 -26.17 -14.13 1.34
CA ILE A 289 -27.58 -13.86 1.55
C ILE A 289 -27.76 -13.11 2.88
N ASP A 290 -28.46 -12.01 2.88
CA ASP A 290 -28.86 -11.33 4.11
C ASP A 290 -29.87 -12.19 4.88
N VAL A 291 -29.51 -12.55 6.10
CA VAL A 291 -30.33 -13.43 6.97
C VAL A 291 -31.70 -12.79 7.27
N ALA A 292 -31.74 -11.47 7.42
CA ALA A 292 -32.97 -10.75 7.79
C ALA A 292 -33.96 -10.63 6.65
N THR A 293 -33.50 -10.42 5.42
CA THR A 293 -34.35 -10.11 4.26
C THR A 293 -34.43 -11.25 3.23
N GLY A 294 -33.52 -12.22 3.27
CA GLY A 294 -33.38 -13.27 2.27
C GLY A 294 -32.82 -12.78 0.92
N LYS A 295 -32.39 -11.52 0.81
CA LYS A 295 -31.85 -10.96 -0.42
C LYS A 295 -30.40 -11.39 -0.64
N SER A 296 -30.03 -11.67 -1.90
CA SER A 296 -28.64 -11.86 -2.30
C SER A 296 -27.95 -10.51 -2.39
N LEU A 297 -26.97 -10.27 -1.49
CA LEU A 297 -26.21 -9.04 -1.41
C LEU A 297 -24.80 -9.17 -1.98
N VAL A 298 -24.22 -10.37 -1.97
CA VAL A 298 -22.91 -10.65 -2.55
C VAL A 298 -23.02 -11.77 -3.56
N GLU A 299 -22.41 -11.58 -4.74
CA GLU A 299 -22.37 -12.57 -5.80
C GLU A 299 -20.96 -12.68 -6.38
N VAL A 300 -20.61 -13.86 -6.91
CA VAL A 300 -19.34 -14.07 -7.61
C VAL A 300 -19.51 -13.72 -9.08
N ASP A 301 -18.54 -12.95 -9.63
CA ASP A 301 -18.48 -12.63 -11.05
C ASP A 301 -17.07 -13.00 -11.59
N PRO A 302 -16.96 -13.96 -12.52
CA PRO A 302 -15.68 -14.42 -13.05
C PRO A 302 -14.81 -13.33 -13.70
N LYS A 303 -15.40 -12.21 -14.13
CA LYS A 303 -14.63 -11.07 -14.69
C LYS A 303 -13.64 -10.44 -13.69
N TYR A 304 -13.83 -10.67 -12.39
CA TYR A 304 -12.93 -10.21 -11.35
C TYR A 304 -11.80 -11.19 -11.03
N PHE A 305 -11.74 -12.35 -11.67
CA PHE A 305 -10.61 -13.26 -11.53
C PHE A 305 -9.38 -12.70 -12.24
N ARG A 306 -8.19 -13.01 -11.71
CA ARG A 306 -6.92 -12.61 -12.33
C ARG A 306 -6.57 -13.59 -13.46
N PRO A 307 -5.87 -13.14 -14.55
CA PRO A 307 -5.34 -14.04 -15.58
C PRO A 307 -4.41 -15.13 -15.03
N SER A 308 -3.63 -14.77 -13.99
CA SER A 308 -2.80 -15.70 -13.22
C SER A 308 -3.08 -15.46 -11.73
N GLU A 309 -3.71 -16.43 -11.09
CA GLU A 309 -4.09 -16.32 -9.68
C GLU A 309 -2.88 -16.61 -8.77
N VAL A 310 -2.84 -15.94 -7.64
CA VAL A 310 -1.97 -16.25 -6.51
C VAL A 310 -2.86 -16.84 -5.43
N GLU A 311 -2.67 -18.12 -5.14
CA GLU A 311 -3.58 -18.87 -4.27
C GLU A 311 -3.48 -18.44 -2.81
N GLN A 312 -2.25 -18.27 -2.30
CA GLN A 312 -2.02 -17.87 -0.91
C GLN A 312 -0.75 -17.04 -0.77
N LEU A 313 -0.79 -16.05 0.10
CA LEU A 313 0.36 -15.27 0.53
C LEU A 313 0.33 -15.18 2.05
N LEU A 314 1.30 -15.81 2.69
CA LEU A 314 1.51 -15.80 4.14
C LEU A 314 2.95 -15.40 4.44
N GLY A 315 3.16 -14.25 5.06
CA GLY A 315 4.51 -13.78 5.39
C GLY A 315 4.97 -14.27 6.75
N ASP A 316 6.28 -14.46 6.88
CA ASP A 316 6.94 -14.70 8.16
C ASP A 316 7.58 -13.39 8.67
N PRO A 317 6.97 -12.70 9.66
CA PRO A 317 7.48 -11.45 10.20
C PRO A 317 8.59 -11.62 11.24
N THR A 318 9.10 -12.83 11.48
CA THR A 318 10.01 -13.13 12.59
C THR A 318 11.24 -12.23 12.60
N LYS A 319 11.84 -11.97 11.45
CA LYS A 319 13.03 -11.11 11.35
C LYS A 319 12.73 -9.67 11.79
N ALA A 320 11.63 -9.08 11.29
CA ALA A 320 11.22 -7.74 11.67
C ALA A 320 10.86 -7.64 13.16
N LYS A 321 10.18 -8.65 13.70
CA LYS A 321 9.87 -8.72 15.15
C LYS A 321 11.12 -8.77 16.00
N THR A 322 12.07 -9.64 15.66
CA THR A 322 13.25 -9.90 16.50
C THR A 322 14.31 -8.80 16.40
N LEU A 323 14.58 -8.28 15.20
CA LEU A 323 15.62 -7.28 14.99
C LEU A 323 15.15 -5.84 15.16
N LEU A 324 13.89 -5.54 14.84
CA LEU A 324 13.35 -4.19 14.90
C LEU A 324 12.45 -3.95 16.11
N GLY A 325 12.04 -5.01 16.83
CA GLY A 325 11.06 -4.92 17.89
C GLY A 325 9.65 -4.53 17.40
N TRP A 326 9.38 -4.74 16.12
CA TRP A 326 8.09 -4.40 15.52
C TRP A 326 7.00 -5.38 15.90
N ASP A 327 5.81 -4.88 16.26
CA ASP A 327 4.62 -5.71 16.49
C ASP A 327 3.74 -5.74 15.23
N PRO A 328 3.71 -6.88 14.50
CA PRO A 328 2.94 -7.00 13.26
C PRO A 328 1.43 -7.06 13.46
N ARG A 329 0.96 -7.27 14.69
CA ARG A 329 -0.45 -7.44 15.04
C ARG A 329 -0.92 -6.45 16.09
N LYS A 330 -0.34 -5.26 16.09
CA LYS A 330 -0.78 -4.15 16.92
C LYS A 330 -2.25 -3.82 16.69
N THR A 331 -2.69 -3.94 15.43
CA THR A 331 -4.10 -3.91 15.02
C THR A 331 -4.51 -5.29 14.53
N SER A 332 -5.56 -5.89 15.13
CA SER A 332 -6.07 -7.20 14.72
C SER A 332 -6.81 -7.13 13.37
N PHE A 333 -7.06 -8.29 12.75
CA PHE A 333 -7.82 -8.37 11.50
C PHE A 333 -9.25 -7.85 11.67
N GLU A 334 -9.92 -8.22 12.73
CA GLU A 334 -11.28 -7.76 13.05
C GLU A 334 -11.31 -6.23 13.28
N GLU A 335 -10.32 -5.71 13.99
CA GLU A 335 -10.20 -4.27 14.23
C GLU A 335 -9.94 -3.51 12.91
N LEU A 336 -9.08 -4.03 12.04
CA LEU A 336 -8.84 -3.47 10.70
C LEU A 336 -10.14 -3.36 9.89
N VAL A 337 -10.93 -4.45 9.82
CA VAL A 337 -12.21 -4.46 9.13
C VAL A 337 -13.16 -3.43 9.72
N SER A 338 -13.25 -3.39 11.05
CA SER A 338 -14.10 -2.42 11.77
C SER A 338 -13.72 -0.97 11.48
N ILE A 339 -12.41 -0.62 11.52
CA ILE A 339 -11.90 0.72 11.18
C ILE A 339 -12.34 1.12 9.77
N MET A 340 -12.16 0.22 8.79
CA MET A 340 -12.49 0.50 7.39
C MET A 340 -14.00 0.72 7.21
N VAL A 341 -14.82 -0.16 7.76
CA VAL A 341 -16.29 -0.10 7.60
C VAL A 341 -16.88 1.11 8.30
N ARG A 342 -16.47 1.41 9.54
CA ARG A 342 -16.96 2.59 10.27
C ARG A 342 -16.65 3.89 9.52
N HIS A 343 -15.44 4.01 9.00
CA HIS A 343 -15.07 5.16 8.17
C HIS A 343 -15.97 5.27 6.93
N ASP A 344 -16.22 4.15 6.23
CA ASP A 344 -17.04 4.17 5.02
C ASP A 344 -18.52 4.41 5.31
N MET A 345 -19.03 3.90 6.42
CA MET A 345 -20.41 4.21 6.89
C MET A 345 -20.57 5.72 7.11
N GLU A 346 -19.60 6.37 7.75
CA GLU A 346 -19.64 7.82 7.95
C GLU A 346 -19.49 8.58 6.63
N LYS A 347 -18.57 8.16 5.74
CA LYS A 347 -18.38 8.74 4.42
C LYS A 347 -19.66 8.71 3.60
N VAL A 348 -20.34 7.55 3.53
CA VAL A 348 -21.59 7.38 2.78
C VAL A 348 -22.70 8.22 3.38
N ARG A 349 -22.82 8.26 4.72
CA ARG A 349 -23.81 9.12 5.41
C ARG A 349 -23.65 10.59 5.04
N ARG A 350 -22.42 11.09 5.03
CA ARG A 350 -22.13 12.49 4.62
C ARG A 350 -22.49 12.72 3.15
N MET A 351 -22.19 11.76 2.27
CA MET A 351 -22.55 11.86 0.84
C MET A 351 -24.08 11.94 0.64
N ILE A 352 -24.85 11.15 1.39
CA ILE A 352 -26.33 11.21 1.33
C ILE A 352 -26.83 12.56 1.81
N ALA A 353 -26.30 13.04 2.95
CA ALA A 353 -26.69 14.34 3.52
C ALA A 353 -26.39 15.54 2.59
N THR A 354 -25.41 15.43 1.69
CA THR A 354 -25.08 16.49 0.73
C THR A 354 -25.89 16.41 -0.57
N LYS A 355 -26.65 15.33 -0.81
CA LYS A 355 -27.56 15.18 -1.95
C LYS A 355 -28.93 15.83 -1.71
N HIS A 356 -29.24 16.16 -0.48
CA HIS A 356 -30.48 16.82 -0.02
C HIS A 356 -30.19 18.21 0.49
#